data_ec977df3974a5574cb46f45d1da2736c
#
_entry.id   ec977df3974a5574cb46f45d1da2736c
#
_cell.length_a   1.000
_cell.length_b   1.000
_cell.length_c   1.000
_cell.angle_alpha   90.00
_cell.angle_beta   90.00
_cell.angle_gamma   90.00
#
_symmetry.space_group_name_H-M   'P 1'
#
loop_
_entity.id
_entity.type
_entity.pdbx_description
1 polymer ?
#
loop_
_entity_poly.entity_id
_entity_poly.type
_entity_poly.pdbx_seq_one_letter_code
_entity_poly.pdbx_strand_id
1 'polypeptide(L)'
;MKSTIVGAAPVTQSQMYRILSSLGSEEGQVARRRNYLNVTRAATYDMFFSGHEYTAYEIGAWRDGMYYPIYDGEQQVAMIHKGTKVHGNLDEYELYALDQKVMLAAVIYAAYLDVLKYRNIGEFSKHKVQVKYTVSLSEKTRALLDKSFMDRC
;
A
#
# COMPACT_ATOMS: atom_id res chain seq x y z
N MET A 1 -14.28 11.23 -10.48
CA MET A 1 -13.26 10.64 -11.37
C MET A 1 -13.15 9.16 -11.09
N LYS A 2 -13.25 8.32 -12.08
CA LYS A 2 -13.20 6.86 -11.91
C LYS A 2 -11.84 6.37 -12.41
N SER A 3 -10.92 6.07 -11.52
CA SER A 3 -9.61 5.50 -11.86
C SER A 3 -9.69 3.97 -11.85
N THR A 4 -9.08 3.34 -12.82
CA THR A 4 -9.04 1.88 -12.93
C THR A 4 -7.57 1.44 -12.96
N ILE A 5 -7.21 0.49 -12.10
CA ILE A 5 -5.92 -0.17 -12.17
C ILE A 5 -6.03 -1.35 -13.14
N VAL A 6 -5.25 -1.33 -14.20
CA VAL A 6 -5.18 -2.43 -15.16
C VAL A 6 -3.84 -3.14 -14.98
N GLY A 7 -3.89 -4.42 -14.65
CA GLY A 7 -2.71 -5.25 -14.56
C GLY A 7 -2.01 -5.35 -15.91
N ALA A 8 -0.75 -4.93 -15.99
CA ALA A 8 0.10 -5.27 -17.11
C ALA A 8 0.57 -6.72 -16.97
N ALA A 9 0.73 -7.42 -18.09
CA ALA A 9 1.34 -8.74 -18.10
C ALA A 9 2.67 -8.72 -17.33
N PRO A 10 3.00 -9.75 -16.56
CA PRO A 10 4.16 -9.74 -15.69
C PRO A 10 5.43 -9.55 -16.53
N VAL A 11 5.96 -8.36 -16.51
CA VAL A 11 7.36 -8.17 -16.82
C VAL A 11 8.10 -8.88 -15.70
N THR A 12 8.78 -9.92 -16.04
CA THR A 12 9.45 -10.91 -15.23
C THR A 12 10.16 -10.38 -13.98
N GLN A 13 9.57 -9.72 -13.06
CA GLN A 13 10.18 -9.44 -11.77
C GLN A 13 9.67 -8.24 -10.99
N SER A 14 8.89 -7.32 -11.53
CA SER A 14 8.20 -6.31 -10.74
C SER A 14 6.72 -6.33 -11.11
N GLN A 15 5.87 -6.55 -10.12
CA GLN A 15 4.43 -6.43 -10.32
C GLN A 15 4.11 -4.94 -10.43
N MET A 16 4.24 -4.43 -11.64
CA MET A 16 3.92 -3.05 -11.98
C MET A 16 2.52 -2.98 -12.61
N TYR A 17 1.74 -2.03 -12.14
CA TYR A 17 0.42 -1.74 -12.67
C TYR A 17 0.36 -0.30 -13.17
N ARG A 18 -0.26 -0.10 -14.32
CA ARG A 18 -0.55 1.23 -14.86
C ARG A 18 -1.86 1.75 -14.28
N ILE A 19 -1.90 3.05 -14.01
CA ILE A 19 -3.06 3.77 -13.55
C ILE A 19 -3.66 4.46 -14.77
N LEU A 20 -4.89 4.09 -15.13
CA LEU A 20 -5.58 4.67 -16.27
C LEU A 20 -6.78 5.48 -15.83
N SER A 21 -7.03 6.58 -16.51
CA SER A 21 -8.30 7.30 -16.39
C SER A 21 -9.46 6.48 -16.96
N SER A 22 -10.69 6.92 -16.69
CA SER A 22 -11.88 6.32 -17.29
C SER A 22 -11.91 6.40 -18.82
N LEU A 23 -11.13 7.28 -19.42
CA LEU A 23 -10.97 7.44 -20.86
C LEU A 23 -9.80 6.64 -21.43
N GLY A 24 -9.09 5.86 -20.61
CA GLY A 24 -7.98 5.02 -21.01
C GLY A 24 -6.62 5.73 -21.12
N SER A 25 -6.53 7.02 -20.79
CA SER A 25 -5.25 7.73 -20.72
C SER A 25 -4.45 7.28 -19.49
N GLU A 26 -3.13 7.10 -19.66
CA GLU A 26 -2.23 6.74 -18.56
C GLU A 26 -2.01 7.96 -17.64
N GLU A 27 -2.36 7.82 -16.37
CA GLU A 27 -2.20 8.85 -15.33
C GLU A 27 -1.05 8.53 -14.38
N GLY A 28 -0.50 7.33 -14.46
CA GLY A 28 0.62 6.92 -13.62
C GLY A 28 0.85 5.42 -13.58
N GLN A 29 1.69 5.04 -12.62
CA GLN A 29 2.04 3.63 -12.39
C GLN A 29 2.33 3.38 -10.92
N VAL A 30 2.14 2.15 -10.48
CA VAL A 30 2.51 1.66 -9.15
C VAL A 30 3.25 0.35 -9.24
N ALA A 31 4.31 0.18 -8.45
CA ALA A 31 5.11 -1.04 -8.46
C ALA A 31 5.74 -1.32 -7.10
N ARG A 32 5.94 -2.60 -6.80
CA ARG A 32 6.78 -3.00 -5.67
C ARG A 32 8.24 -2.79 -6.01
N ARG A 33 8.97 -2.03 -5.18
CA ARG A 33 10.42 -1.88 -5.32
C ARG A 33 11.12 -3.17 -4.92
N ARG A 34 12.05 -3.63 -5.74
CA ARG A 34 12.91 -4.76 -5.38
C ARG A 34 14.01 -4.31 -4.44
N ASN A 35 14.04 -4.91 -3.27
CA ASN A 35 15.14 -4.75 -2.32
C ASN A 35 16.02 -6.00 -2.38
N TYR A 36 17.01 -6.01 -3.28
CA TYR A 36 17.89 -7.17 -3.49
C TYR A 36 18.83 -7.48 -2.33
N LEU A 37 19.07 -6.57 -1.39
CA LEU A 37 20.20 -6.69 -0.48
C LEU A 37 19.88 -6.49 1.00
N ASN A 38 18.62 -6.29 1.43
CA ASN A 38 18.34 -6.05 2.83
C ASN A 38 17.04 -6.69 3.30
N VAL A 39 17.19 -7.83 3.95
CA VAL A 39 16.10 -8.58 4.62
C VAL A 39 15.46 -7.77 5.76
N THR A 40 16.16 -6.74 6.25
CA THR A 40 15.74 -5.90 7.39
C THR A 40 14.93 -4.66 6.98
N ARG A 41 14.76 -4.42 5.68
CA ARG A 41 13.96 -3.29 5.18
C ARG A 41 12.52 -3.71 4.94
N ALA A 42 11.59 -2.81 5.26
CA ALA A 42 10.20 -2.98 4.87
C ALA A 42 10.08 -3.13 3.35
N ALA A 43 9.14 -3.95 2.89
CA ALA A 43 8.77 -3.91 1.48
C ALA A 43 8.30 -2.50 1.13
N THR A 44 8.72 -2.03 -0.03
CA THR A 44 8.52 -0.65 -0.47
C THR A 44 7.77 -0.66 -1.79
N TYR A 45 6.81 0.22 -1.91
CA TYR A 45 5.98 0.37 -3.10
C TYR A 45 6.09 1.80 -3.59
N ASP A 46 6.48 1.96 -4.85
CA ASP A 46 6.60 3.27 -5.49
C ASP A 46 5.41 3.52 -6.40
N MET A 47 4.89 4.72 -6.37
CA MET A 47 3.83 5.18 -7.27
C MET A 47 4.19 6.54 -7.84
N PHE A 48 4.13 6.64 -9.16
CA PHE A 48 4.05 7.91 -9.85
C PHE A 48 2.60 8.16 -10.23
N PHE A 49 2.01 9.25 -9.73
CA PHE A 49 0.61 9.57 -10.00
C PHE A 49 0.39 11.08 -9.99
N SER A 50 -0.24 11.58 -11.05
CA SER A 50 -0.60 13.00 -11.17
C SER A 50 0.57 13.96 -10.94
N GLY A 51 1.78 13.61 -11.44
CA GLY A 51 2.98 14.41 -11.33
C GLY A 51 3.73 14.33 -10.00
N HIS A 52 3.31 13.44 -9.09
CA HIS A 52 3.97 13.20 -7.79
C HIS A 52 4.55 11.79 -7.71
N GLU A 53 5.65 11.66 -6.98
CA GLU A 53 6.25 10.39 -6.65
C GLU A 53 5.96 10.07 -5.19
N TYR A 54 5.17 9.02 -4.97
CA TYR A 54 4.83 8.54 -3.63
C TYR A 54 5.56 7.24 -3.33
N THR A 55 5.96 7.07 -2.07
CA THR A 55 6.54 5.83 -1.58
C THR A 55 5.75 5.32 -0.38
N ALA A 56 5.25 4.09 -0.44
CA ALA A 56 4.62 3.41 0.68
C ALA A 56 5.55 2.35 1.26
N TYR A 57 5.60 2.26 2.59
CA TYR A 57 6.40 1.27 3.33
C TYR A 57 5.49 0.27 4.04
N GLU A 58 5.75 -1.03 3.87
CA GLU A 58 4.99 -2.09 4.53
C GLU A 58 5.55 -2.35 5.93
N ILE A 59 4.80 -1.99 6.96
CA ILE A 59 5.22 -2.15 8.35
C ILE A 59 4.19 -2.97 9.11
N GLY A 60 4.56 -4.18 9.53
CA GLY A 60 3.73 -5.01 10.39
C GLY A 60 3.79 -4.56 11.85
N ALA A 61 2.65 -4.42 12.49
CA ALA A 61 2.53 -4.08 13.89
C ALA A 61 1.74 -5.15 14.63
N TRP A 62 2.42 -6.18 15.08
CA TRP A 62 1.93 -7.31 15.87
C TRP A 62 0.39 -7.51 15.78
N ARG A 63 -0.37 -7.29 16.84
CA ARG A 63 -1.82 -7.55 16.89
C ARG A 63 -2.68 -6.54 16.13
N ASP A 64 -2.10 -5.43 15.73
CA ASP A 64 -2.83 -4.32 15.11
C ASP A 64 -2.98 -4.48 13.59
N GLY A 65 -2.21 -5.38 12.96
CA GLY A 65 -2.24 -5.59 11.52
C GLY A 65 -1.09 -4.94 10.76
N MET A 66 -1.37 -4.47 9.56
CA MET A 66 -0.38 -3.89 8.65
C MET A 66 -0.61 -2.40 8.47
N TYR A 67 0.46 -1.64 8.52
CA TYR A 67 0.47 -0.21 8.25
C TYR A 67 1.29 0.08 6.99
N TYR A 68 0.79 0.99 6.19
CA TYR A 68 1.45 1.47 4.98
C TYR A 68 1.51 3.00 5.02
N PRO A 69 2.49 3.58 5.73
CA PRO A 69 2.73 5.01 5.66
C PRO A 69 3.18 5.39 4.25
N ILE A 70 2.58 6.43 3.71
CA ILE A 70 2.82 6.95 2.36
C ILE A 70 3.51 8.29 2.47
N TYR A 71 4.61 8.42 1.76
CA TYR A 71 5.47 9.60 1.76
C TYR A 71 5.52 10.25 0.37
N ASP A 72 5.53 11.57 0.36
CA ASP A 72 5.94 12.41 -0.75
C ASP A 72 7.29 13.04 -0.36
N GLY A 73 8.38 12.53 -0.93
CA GLY A 73 9.72 12.83 -0.44
C GLY A 73 9.94 12.39 1.00
N GLU A 74 10.21 13.34 1.90
CA GLU A 74 10.43 13.07 3.32
C GLU A 74 9.17 13.29 4.18
N GLN A 75 8.11 13.82 3.60
CA GLN A 75 6.87 14.12 4.31
C GLN A 75 5.91 12.94 4.23
N GLN A 76 5.44 12.47 5.39
CA GLN A 76 4.31 11.56 5.41
C GLN A 76 3.02 12.32 5.06
N VAL A 77 2.33 11.85 4.02
CA VAL A 77 1.13 12.50 3.47
C VAL A 77 -0.13 11.67 3.62
N ALA A 78 0.03 10.34 3.77
CA ALA A 78 -1.09 9.43 4.01
C ALA A 78 -0.66 8.20 4.82
N MET A 79 -1.65 7.42 5.24
CA MET A 79 -1.49 6.15 5.92
C MET A 79 -2.60 5.20 5.47
N ILE A 80 -2.26 3.96 5.18
CA ILE A 80 -3.22 2.87 5.05
C ILE A 80 -3.03 1.95 6.25
N HIS A 81 -4.10 1.64 6.93
CA HIS A 81 -4.14 0.63 7.97
C HIS A 81 -5.02 -0.53 7.53
N LYS A 82 -4.46 -1.72 7.51
CA LYS A 82 -5.21 -2.95 7.30
C LYS A 82 -5.24 -3.74 8.59
N GLY A 83 -6.40 -3.78 9.23
CA GLY A 83 -6.62 -4.55 10.44
C GLY A 83 -6.51 -6.06 10.22
N THR A 84 -6.49 -6.82 11.31
CA THR A 84 -6.42 -8.29 11.29
C THR A 84 -7.77 -8.95 11.09
N LYS A 85 -8.86 -8.20 11.16
CA LYS A 85 -10.23 -8.70 11.05
C LYS A 85 -10.70 -8.63 9.60
N VAL A 86 -11.48 -9.63 9.22
CA VAL A 86 -12.17 -9.72 7.93
C VAL A 86 -13.67 -9.71 8.20
N HIS A 87 -14.40 -8.80 7.57
CA HIS A 87 -15.85 -8.72 7.69
C HIS A 87 -16.52 -9.38 6.49
N GLY A 88 -17.25 -10.47 6.71
CA GLY A 88 -18.01 -11.14 5.66
C GLY A 88 -17.18 -11.54 4.42
N ASN A 89 -15.94 -11.97 4.61
CA ASN A 89 -14.96 -12.31 3.56
C ASN A 89 -14.42 -11.09 2.76
N LEU A 90 -14.69 -9.88 3.22
CA LEU A 90 -14.15 -8.66 2.63
C LEU A 90 -13.02 -8.11 3.50
N ASP A 91 -11.93 -7.74 2.85
CA ASP A 91 -10.86 -7.01 3.50
C ASP A 91 -11.27 -5.55 3.72
N GLU A 92 -10.94 -5.02 4.89
CA GLU A 92 -11.24 -3.66 5.27
C GLU A 92 -9.93 -2.85 5.38
N TYR A 93 -9.91 -1.67 4.79
CA TYR A 93 -8.80 -0.75 4.82
C TYR A 93 -9.26 0.59 5.38
N GLU A 94 -8.57 1.08 6.38
CA GLU A 94 -8.71 2.44 6.88
C GLU A 94 -7.69 3.34 6.18
N LEU A 95 -8.15 4.41 5.59
CA LEU A 95 -7.32 5.34 4.81
C LEU A 95 -7.33 6.71 5.48
N TYR A 96 -6.15 7.25 5.71
CA TYR A 96 -5.91 8.55 6.30
C TYR A 96 -5.05 9.36 5.34
N ALA A 97 -5.42 10.61 5.05
CA ALA A 97 -4.69 11.47 4.12
C ALA A 97 -4.86 12.93 4.49
N LEU A 98 -3.83 13.73 4.24
CA LEU A 98 -3.82 15.16 4.54
C LEU A 98 -4.78 15.96 3.64
N ASP A 99 -5.05 15.48 2.43
CA ASP A 99 -5.95 16.13 1.49
C ASP A 99 -6.60 15.13 0.53
N GLN A 100 -7.55 15.61 -0.27
CA GLN A 100 -8.33 14.79 -1.19
C GLN A 100 -7.49 14.20 -2.32
N LYS A 101 -6.45 14.91 -2.79
CA LYS A 101 -5.57 14.44 -3.86
C LYS A 101 -4.73 13.24 -3.39
N VAL A 102 -4.18 13.35 -2.20
CA VAL A 102 -3.42 12.28 -1.56
C VAL A 102 -4.34 11.11 -1.16
N MET A 103 -5.60 11.39 -0.77
CA MET A 103 -6.58 10.33 -0.53
C MET A 103 -6.79 9.46 -1.76
N LEU A 104 -6.85 10.05 -2.97
CA LEU A 104 -6.96 9.28 -4.19
C LEU A 104 -5.74 8.38 -4.41
N ALA A 105 -4.53 8.89 -4.15
CA ALA A 105 -3.32 8.07 -4.17
C ALA A 105 -3.37 6.91 -3.17
N ALA A 106 -3.86 7.15 -1.95
CA ALA A 106 -4.03 6.11 -0.93
C ALA A 106 -5.04 5.03 -1.37
N VAL A 107 -6.15 5.41 -2.01
CA VAL A 107 -7.14 4.48 -2.58
C VAL A 107 -6.50 3.59 -3.66
N ILE A 108 -5.70 4.18 -4.54
CA ILE A 108 -4.99 3.44 -5.59
C ILE A 108 -3.99 2.44 -4.99
N TYR A 109 -3.25 2.85 -3.96
CA TYR A 109 -2.36 1.94 -3.23
C TYR A 109 -3.13 0.80 -2.56
N ALA A 110 -4.24 1.09 -1.87
CA ALA A 110 -5.06 0.07 -1.23
C ALA A 110 -5.57 -0.96 -2.24
N ALA A 111 -6.09 -0.52 -3.39
CA ALA A 111 -6.53 -1.39 -4.47
C ALA A 111 -5.38 -2.23 -5.05
N TYR A 112 -4.21 -1.64 -5.22
CA TYR A 112 -3.01 -2.35 -5.67
C TYR A 112 -2.58 -3.43 -4.67
N LEU A 113 -2.53 -3.09 -3.37
CA LEU A 113 -2.16 -4.03 -2.30
C LEU A 113 -3.18 -5.17 -2.19
N ASP A 114 -4.47 -4.86 -2.34
CA ASP A 114 -5.53 -5.86 -2.31
C ASP A 114 -5.33 -6.89 -3.43
N VAL A 115 -5.15 -6.43 -4.67
CA VAL A 115 -4.89 -7.32 -5.82
C VAL A 115 -3.61 -8.11 -5.67
N LEU A 116 -2.54 -7.47 -5.14
CA LEU A 116 -1.22 -8.08 -5.03
C LEU A 116 -1.12 -9.12 -3.93
N LYS A 117 -1.71 -8.85 -2.77
CA LYS A 117 -1.44 -9.61 -1.53
C LYS A 117 -2.67 -10.24 -0.89
N TYR A 118 -3.81 -9.61 -0.97
CA TYR A 118 -4.98 -9.95 -0.16
C TYR A 118 -6.13 -10.52 -0.98
N ARG A 119 -6.03 -10.49 -2.30
CA ARG A 119 -7.06 -11.00 -3.19
C ARG A 119 -7.30 -12.49 -2.96
N ASN A 120 -8.45 -12.82 -2.41
CA ASN A 120 -8.93 -14.17 -2.28
C ASN A 120 -9.76 -14.54 -3.51
N ILE A 121 -9.12 -15.11 -4.53
CA ILE A 121 -9.84 -15.60 -5.70
C ILE A 121 -10.47 -16.96 -5.36
N GLY A 122 -11.77 -16.99 -5.12
CA GLY A 122 -12.56 -18.22 -5.02
C GLY A 122 -12.41 -18.99 -3.70
N GLU A 123 -11.71 -18.49 -2.73
CA GLU A 123 -11.63 -19.04 -1.39
C GLU A 123 -12.39 -18.16 -0.41
N PHE A 124 -13.35 -18.76 0.31
CA PHE A 124 -13.94 -18.15 1.50
C PHE A 124 -12.92 -18.19 2.63
N SER A 125 -12.02 -17.22 2.62
CA SER A 125 -10.98 -17.20 3.63
C SER A 125 -11.51 -16.56 4.91
N LYS A 126 -11.76 -17.40 5.90
CA LYS A 126 -11.86 -16.97 7.30
C LYS A 126 -10.49 -16.54 7.86
N HIS A 127 -9.53 -16.25 6.99
CA HIS A 127 -8.13 -16.15 7.39
C HIS A 127 -7.85 -14.78 7.96
N LYS A 128 -7.35 -14.80 9.16
CA LYS A 128 -6.59 -13.70 9.78
C LYS A 128 -5.51 -13.29 8.79
N VAL A 129 -5.37 -11.98 8.57
CA VAL A 129 -4.21 -11.44 7.87
C VAL A 129 -2.96 -12.06 8.47
N GLN A 130 -2.18 -12.76 7.66
CA GLN A 130 -0.85 -13.18 8.09
C GLN A 130 0.02 -11.94 8.20
N VAL A 131 0.09 -11.39 9.40
CA VAL A 131 1.06 -10.36 9.71
C VAL A 131 2.42 -11.03 9.66
N LYS A 132 3.14 -10.85 8.56
CA LYS A 132 4.53 -11.26 8.48
C LYS A 132 5.31 -10.36 9.42
N TYR A 133 5.67 -10.92 10.58
CA TYR A 133 6.56 -10.24 11.50
C TYR A 133 7.92 -10.07 10.84
N THR A 134 8.27 -8.86 10.56
CA THR A 134 9.65 -8.49 10.40
C THR A 134 10.18 -8.11 11.78
N VAL A 135 10.49 -9.12 12.58
CA VAL A 135 11.12 -8.97 13.91
C VAL A 135 12.44 -8.20 13.83
N SER A 136 13.00 -8.08 12.64
CA SER A 136 14.29 -7.48 12.34
C SER A 136 14.24 -6.15 11.59
N LEU A 137 13.11 -5.41 11.62
CA LEU A 137 13.09 -4.05 11.06
C LEU A 137 14.09 -3.17 11.80
N SER A 138 14.97 -2.49 11.05
CA SER A 138 15.87 -1.49 11.61
C SER A 138 15.08 -0.38 12.31
N GLU A 139 15.69 0.25 13.33
CA GLU A 139 15.07 1.41 14.00
C GLU A 139 14.67 2.50 13.02
N LYS A 140 15.49 2.75 12.00
CA LYS A 140 15.20 3.70 10.94
C LYS A 140 13.90 3.36 10.18
N THR A 141 13.66 2.09 9.90
CA THR A 141 12.42 1.65 9.24
C THR A 141 11.22 1.74 10.18
N ARG A 142 11.39 1.41 11.45
CA ARG A 142 10.33 1.55 12.47
C ARG A 142 9.92 3.00 12.67
N ALA A 143 10.87 3.93 12.59
CA ALA A 143 10.61 5.37 12.73
C ALA A 143 9.73 5.93 11.59
N LEU A 144 9.59 5.22 10.46
CA LEU A 144 8.66 5.59 9.38
C LEU A 144 7.19 5.36 9.76
N LEU A 145 6.90 4.60 10.81
CA LEU A 145 5.54 4.39 11.31
C LEU A 145 5.22 5.41 12.41
N ASP A 146 4.61 6.51 12.05
CA ASP A 146 4.02 7.47 12.97
C ASP A 146 2.51 7.25 13.07
N LYS A 147 2.07 6.53 14.11
CA LYS A 147 0.63 6.27 14.33
C LYS A 147 -0.14 7.54 14.69
N SER A 148 0.52 8.57 15.24
CA SER A 148 -0.12 9.86 15.54
C SER A 148 -0.53 10.62 14.28
N PHE A 149 -0.04 10.19 13.11
CA PHE A 149 -0.50 10.74 11.84
C PHE A 149 -2.01 10.60 11.66
N MET A 150 -2.60 9.50 12.12
CA MET A 150 -4.04 9.24 12.00
C MET A 150 -4.88 10.24 12.79
N ASP A 151 -4.33 10.81 13.86
CA ASP A 151 -5.01 11.83 14.69
C ASP A 151 -5.00 13.22 14.03
N ARG A 152 -4.25 13.39 12.96
CA ARG A 152 -4.08 14.68 12.24
C ARG A 152 -4.92 14.77 10.96
N CYS A 153 -5.62 13.69 10.60
CA CYS A 153 -6.39 13.58 9.35
C CYS A 153 -7.90 13.77 9.54
#